data_a3fc9a0042c609f2347efdb7caa83170
#
_entry.id   a3fc9a0042c609f2347efdb7caa83170
#
_cell.length_a   1.000
_cell.length_b   1.000
_cell.length_c   1.000
_cell.angle_alpha   90.00
_cell.angle_beta   90.00
_cell.angle_gamma   90.00
#
_symmetry.space_group_name_H-M   'P 1'
#
loop_
_entity.id
_entity.type
_entity.pdbx_description
1 polymer ?
#
loop_
_entity_poly.entity_id
_entity_poly.type
_entity_poly.pdbx_seq_one_letter_code
_entity_poly.pdbx_strand_id
1 'polypeptide(L)'
;MTLRNLNIAPRAFLGFAFIALLTLFLGLFSLYQMREIRQTSIDFEQNVLPSVTSLDEITSLTLRLRVLSYRLLINREPENLQKTLALFDQRVGQVEAARTRYEKLIASEAERNLYNDFPKLWSDYLQLKNRMVQLSSANQLDELKVVLNEELLKNSDAINSILGKLVTLNADSSIKSNQKAAQSYSASLTTAITLLVIVALLTVILAWLLTRSIVQPV
;
A
#
# COMPACT_ATOMS: atom_id res chain seq x y z
N MET A 1 38.20 22.36 -35.98
CA MET A 1 38.46 23.62 -35.26
C MET A 1 39.05 23.27 -33.91
N THR A 2 40.31 23.53 -33.70
CA THR A 2 40.98 23.20 -32.43
C THR A 2 40.68 24.36 -31.45
N LEU A 3 40.29 24.05 -30.19
CA LEU A 3 40.03 25.01 -29.12
C LEU A 3 41.19 26.05 -28.93
N ARG A 4 42.36 25.73 -29.49
CA ARG A 4 43.59 26.54 -29.46
C ARG A 4 43.49 27.90 -30.22
N ASN A 5 42.55 28.04 -31.16
CA ASN A 5 42.38 29.25 -31.98
C ASN A 5 41.34 30.24 -31.39
N LEU A 6 40.74 29.93 -30.24
CA LEU A 6 39.80 30.83 -29.53
C LEU A 6 40.54 31.71 -28.52
N ASN A 7 40.14 32.95 -28.37
CA ASN A 7 40.57 33.85 -27.29
C ASN A 7 40.29 33.25 -25.93
N ILE A 8 41.04 33.68 -24.89
CA ILE A 8 40.96 33.13 -23.54
C ILE A 8 39.53 33.21 -22.95
N ALA A 9 38.85 34.33 -23.15
CA ALA A 9 37.52 34.56 -22.62
C ALA A 9 36.43 33.58 -23.18
N PRO A 10 36.32 33.28 -24.48
CA PRO A 10 35.43 32.27 -24.99
C PRO A 10 35.73 30.83 -24.47
N ARG A 11 37.01 30.50 -24.28
CA ARG A 11 37.40 29.17 -23.73
C ARG A 11 36.93 29.00 -22.30
N ALA A 12 37.17 30.03 -21.46
CA ALA A 12 36.71 30.01 -20.07
C ALA A 12 35.18 29.94 -20.00
N PHE A 13 34.47 30.73 -20.80
CA PHE A 13 33.03 30.74 -20.85
C PHE A 13 32.45 29.33 -21.23
N LEU A 14 32.97 28.68 -22.28
CA LEU A 14 32.53 27.36 -22.69
C LEU A 14 32.79 26.30 -21.59
N GLY A 15 33.95 26.36 -20.92
CA GLY A 15 34.29 25.48 -19.80
C GLY A 15 33.29 25.62 -18.63
N PHE A 16 33.05 26.84 -18.18
CA PHE A 16 32.10 27.10 -17.10
C PHE A 16 30.65 26.78 -17.51
N ALA A 17 30.24 27.11 -18.75
CA ALA A 17 28.92 26.77 -19.26
C ALA A 17 28.69 25.26 -19.28
N PHE A 18 29.70 24.47 -19.69
CA PHE A 18 29.63 23.00 -19.68
C PHE A 18 29.46 22.44 -18.26
N ILE A 19 30.26 22.93 -17.30
CA ILE A 19 30.13 22.54 -15.88
C ILE A 19 28.76 22.90 -15.34
N ALA A 20 28.26 24.12 -15.62
CA ALA A 20 26.95 24.57 -15.21
C ALA A 20 25.84 23.69 -15.77
N LEU A 21 25.92 23.28 -17.03
CA LEU A 21 24.95 22.36 -17.66
C LEU A 21 25.00 20.96 -17.01
N LEU A 22 26.17 20.43 -16.73
CA LEU A 22 26.31 19.15 -16.03
C LEU A 22 25.72 19.20 -14.62
N THR A 23 25.99 20.28 -13.90
CA THR A 23 25.45 20.49 -12.54
C THR A 23 23.92 20.64 -12.56
N LEU A 24 23.38 21.36 -13.53
CA LEU A 24 21.94 21.48 -13.74
C LEU A 24 21.30 20.14 -14.05
N PHE A 25 21.92 19.36 -14.94
CA PHE A 25 21.45 18.00 -15.29
C PHE A 25 21.43 17.09 -14.05
N LEU A 26 22.50 17.13 -13.24
CA LEU A 26 22.61 16.35 -12.00
C LEU A 26 21.52 16.77 -10.99
N GLY A 27 21.24 18.06 -10.86
CA GLY A 27 20.17 18.57 -10.02
C GLY A 27 18.78 18.08 -10.46
N LEU A 28 18.48 18.18 -11.74
CA LEU A 28 17.20 17.71 -12.32
C LEU A 28 17.07 16.19 -12.18
N PHE A 29 18.12 15.43 -12.42
CA PHE A 29 18.13 13.98 -12.23
C PHE A 29 17.85 13.60 -10.78
N SER A 30 18.49 14.28 -9.80
CA SER A 30 18.25 14.06 -8.37
C SER A 30 16.80 14.36 -7.96
N LEU A 31 16.22 15.46 -8.48
CA LEU A 31 14.81 15.81 -8.23
C LEU A 31 13.85 14.76 -8.79
N TYR A 32 14.13 14.24 -10.00
CA TYR A 32 13.34 13.17 -10.60
C TYR A 32 13.34 11.91 -9.71
N GLN A 33 14.50 11.49 -9.23
CA GLN A 33 14.63 10.33 -8.36
C GLN A 33 13.93 10.49 -7.00
N MET A 34 14.00 11.68 -6.40
CA MET A 34 13.26 11.98 -5.18
C MET A 34 11.75 11.86 -5.38
N ARG A 35 11.24 12.23 -6.55
CA ARG A 35 9.82 12.11 -6.89
C ARG A 35 9.35 10.65 -6.93
N GLU A 36 10.14 9.75 -7.52
CA GLU A 36 9.85 8.30 -7.57
C GLU A 36 9.75 7.68 -6.16
N ILE A 37 10.70 8.01 -5.28
CA ILE A 37 10.69 7.54 -3.89
C ILE A 37 9.45 8.07 -3.16
N ARG A 38 9.14 9.35 -3.34
CA ARG A 38 7.96 9.98 -2.73
C ARG A 38 6.68 9.32 -3.18
N GLN A 39 6.55 8.96 -4.46
CA GLN A 39 5.36 8.27 -5.00
C GLN A 39 5.13 6.93 -4.30
N THR A 40 6.18 6.12 -4.11
CA THR A 40 6.07 4.84 -3.38
C THR A 40 5.59 5.04 -1.95
N SER A 41 6.05 6.10 -1.25
CA SER A 41 5.57 6.43 0.10
C SER A 41 4.10 6.84 0.11
N ILE A 42 3.68 7.65 -0.87
CA ILE A 42 2.28 8.08 -1.02
C ILE A 42 1.36 6.87 -1.26
N ASP A 43 1.76 5.96 -2.16
CA ASP A 43 0.98 4.74 -2.44
C ASP A 43 0.83 3.86 -1.19
N PHE A 44 1.90 3.75 -0.38
CA PHE A 44 1.82 3.03 0.88
C PHE A 44 0.87 3.71 1.88
N GLU A 45 0.99 5.03 2.07
CA GLU A 45 0.17 5.79 3.02
C GLU A 45 -1.31 5.88 2.61
N GLN A 46 -1.60 6.01 1.31
CA GLN A 46 -2.95 6.28 0.80
C GLN A 46 -3.70 5.06 0.32
N ASN A 47 -3.00 3.95 0.03
CA ASN A 47 -3.62 2.73 -0.45
C ASN A 47 -3.32 1.52 0.44
N VAL A 48 -2.05 1.13 0.57
CA VAL A 48 -1.69 -0.15 1.23
C VAL A 48 -2.09 -0.15 2.71
N LEU A 49 -1.69 0.86 3.46
CA LEU A 49 -1.99 0.93 4.90
C LEU A 49 -3.49 1.02 5.19
N PRO A 50 -4.29 1.87 4.51
CA PRO A 50 -5.74 1.87 4.66
C PRO A 50 -6.41 0.57 4.21
N SER A 51 -5.90 -0.12 3.17
CA SER A 51 -6.42 -1.41 2.72
C SER A 51 -6.25 -2.47 3.80
N VAL A 52 -5.03 -2.64 4.31
CA VAL A 52 -4.74 -3.62 5.37
C VAL A 52 -5.55 -3.31 6.63
N THR A 53 -5.63 -2.04 7.03
CA THR A 53 -6.40 -1.62 8.20
C THR A 53 -7.90 -1.92 8.04
N SER A 54 -8.46 -1.67 6.84
CA SER A 54 -9.87 -1.96 6.58
C SER A 54 -10.15 -3.47 6.55
N LEU A 55 -9.25 -4.27 5.98
CA LEU A 55 -9.35 -5.73 5.98
C LEU A 55 -9.24 -6.33 7.39
N ASP A 56 -8.35 -5.81 8.21
CA ASP A 56 -8.17 -6.23 9.61
C ASP A 56 -9.41 -5.88 10.45
N GLU A 57 -9.97 -4.68 10.24
CA GLU A 57 -11.23 -4.29 10.87
C GLU A 57 -12.37 -5.23 10.47
N ILE A 58 -12.54 -5.56 9.18
CA ILE A 58 -13.55 -6.53 8.71
C ILE A 58 -13.32 -7.88 9.38
N THR A 59 -12.08 -8.36 9.42
CA THR A 59 -11.73 -9.64 10.06
C THR A 59 -12.08 -9.64 11.54
N SER A 60 -11.69 -8.61 12.28
CA SER A 60 -12.01 -8.49 13.70
C SER A 60 -13.53 -8.44 13.96
N LEU A 61 -14.27 -7.70 13.12
CA LEU A 61 -15.72 -7.57 13.24
C LEU A 61 -16.44 -8.88 12.91
N THR A 62 -16.02 -9.61 11.88
CA THR A 62 -16.61 -10.91 11.51
C THR A 62 -16.36 -11.96 12.59
N LEU A 63 -15.19 -11.97 13.23
CA LEU A 63 -14.92 -12.81 14.39
C LEU A 63 -15.81 -12.46 15.59
N ARG A 64 -16.03 -11.17 15.87
CA ARG A 64 -16.94 -10.72 16.92
C ARG A 64 -18.40 -11.09 16.63
N LEU A 65 -18.81 -11.01 15.37
CA LEU A 65 -20.15 -11.46 14.93
C LEU A 65 -20.32 -12.96 15.15
N ARG A 66 -19.29 -13.77 14.88
CA ARG A 66 -19.30 -15.20 15.18
C ARG A 66 -19.49 -15.47 16.68
N VAL A 67 -18.78 -14.73 17.54
CA VAL A 67 -18.98 -14.84 19.01
C VAL A 67 -20.41 -14.45 19.42
N LEU A 68 -20.98 -13.39 18.83
CA LEU A 68 -22.37 -12.98 19.08
C LEU A 68 -23.35 -14.06 18.65
N SER A 69 -23.08 -14.79 17.55
CA SER A 69 -23.91 -15.90 17.10
C SER A 69 -24.04 -17.01 18.15
N TYR A 70 -22.96 -17.37 18.84
CA TYR A 70 -23.02 -18.34 19.92
C TYR A 70 -23.75 -17.83 21.18
N ARG A 71 -23.79 -16.50 21.40
CA ARG A 71 -24.59 -15.92 22.49
C ARG A 71 -26.09 -16.14 22.31
N LEU A 72 -26.58 -16.37 21.09
CA LEU A 72 -27.99 -16.72 20.84
C LEU A 72 -28.40 -18.05 21.47
N LEU A 73 -27.46 -18.97 21.74
CA LEU A 73 -27.72 -20.19 22.50
C LEU A 73 -27.77 -19.95 24.01
N ILE A 74 -26.99 -19.02 24.53
CA ILE A 74 -26.72 -18.84 25.96
C ILE A 74 -27.64 -17.80 26.56
N ASN A 75 -27.82 -16.65 25.90
CA ASN A 75 -28.59 -15.51 26.39
C ASN A 75 -30.08 -15.70 26.07
N ARG A 76 -30.78 -16.44 26.95
CA ARG A 76 -32.18 -16.82 26.77
C ARG A 76 -33.18 -15.81 27.34
N GLU A 77 -32.71 -14.97 28.28
CA GLU A 77 -33.55 -13.92 28.86
C GLU A 77 -33.86 -12.84 27.81
N PRO A 78 -35.13 -12.37 27.72
CA PRO A 78 -35.53 -11.41 26.70
C PRO A 78 -34.68 -10.16 26.62
N GLU A 79 -34.26 -9.62 27.77
CA GLU A 79 -33.40 -8.42 27.84
C GLU A 79 -32.00 -8.68 27.26
N ASN A 80 -31.39 -9.82 27.60
CA ASN A 80 -30.05 -10.20 27.12
C ASN A 80 -30.06 -10.56 25.62
N LEU A 81 -31.16 -11.18 25.16
CA LEU A 81 -31.36 -11.46 23.74
C LEU A 81 -31.48 -10.13 22.95
N GLN A 82 -32.29 -9.19 23.43
CA GLN A 82 -32.44 -7.88 22.78
C GLN A 82 -31.11 -7.12 22.70
N LYS A 83 -30.32 -7.11 23.77
CA LYS A 83 -28.96 -6.53 23.76
C LYS A 83 -28.04 -7.22 22.74
N THR A 84 -28.13 -8.53 22.64
CA THR A 84 -27.34 -9.31 21.65
C THR A 84 -27.73 -8.93 20.22
N LEU A 85 -29.03 -8.80 19.92
CA LEU A 85 -29.53 -8.41 18.60
C LEU A 85 -29.09 -6.98 18.23
N ALA A 86 -29.19 -6.03 19.15
CA ALA A 86 -28.73 -4.66 18.93
C ALA A 86 -27.23 -4.61 18.62
N LEU A 87 -26.41 -5.41 19.34
CA LEU A 87 -24.98 -5.54 19.04
C LEU A 87 -24.72 -6.17 17.67
N PHE A 88 -25.53 -7.14 17.24
CA PHE A 88 -25.44 -7.71 15.90
C PHE A 88 -25.61 -6.64 14.83
N ASP A 89 -26.70 -5.88 14.90
CA ASP A 89 -27.00 -4.87 13.90
C ASP A 89 -25.94 -3.77 13.87
N GLN A 90 -25.45 -3.35 15.04
CA GLN A 90 -24.33 -2.43 15.13
C GLN A 90 -23.07 -2.98 14.42
N ARG A 91 -22.70 -4.23 14.68
CA ARG A 91 -21.48 -4.85 14.08
C ARG A 91 -21.64 -5.08 12.59
N VAL A 92 -22.83 -5.49 12.13
CA VAL A 92 -23.12 -5.59 10.69
C VAL A 92 -22.93 -4.23 10.00
N GLY A 93 -23.46 -3.15 10.56
CA GLY A 93 -23.25 -1.80 10.04
C GLY A 93 -21.77 -1.38 9.99
N GLN A 94 -20.98 -1.79 10.99
CA GLN A 94 -19.54 -1.54 11.00
C GLN A 94 -18.79 -2.32 9.90
N VAL A 95 -19.16 -3.60 9.67
CA VAL A 95 -18.59 -4.39 8.55
C VAL A 95 -18.92 -3.74 7.22
N GLU A 96 -20.16 -3.31 6.99
CA GLU A 96 -20.55 -2.63 5.76
C GLU A 96 -19.78 -1.33 5.53
N ALA A 97 -19.57 -0.54 6.58
CA ALA A 97 -18.77 0.67 6.49
C ALA A 97 -17.29 0.38 6.17
N ALA A 98 -16.70 -0.62 6.83
CA ALA A 98 -15.32 -1.03 6.57
C ALA A 98 -15.16 -1.61 5.15
N ARG A 99 -16.12 -2.42 4.70
CA ARG A 99 -16.20 -2.95 3.35
C ARG A 99 -16.25 -1.85 2.29
N THR A 100 -17.13 -0.86 2.49
CA THR A 100 -17.27 0.29 1.57
C THR A 100 -15.98 1.12 1.49
N ARG A 101 -15.22 1.22 2.58
CA ARG A 101 -13.89 1.86 2.56
C ARG A 101 -12.91 1.02 1.75
N TYR A 102 -12.84 -0.29 2.01
CA TYR A 102 -11.91 -1.18 1.33
C TYR A 102 -12.15 -1.26 -0.18
N GLU A 103 -13.41 -1.35 -0.62
CA GLU A 103 -13.79 -1.42 -2.04
C GLU A 103 -13.24 -0.26 -2.89
N LYS A 104 -13.08 0.92 -2.29
CA LYS A 104 -12.49 2.11 -2.93
C LYS A 104 -10.97 2.04 -3.03
N LEU A 105 -10.34 1.17 -2.27
CA LEU A 105 -8.90 1.00 -2.18
C LEU A 105 -8.37 -0.12 -3.07
N ILE A 106 -9.25 -0.96 -3.62
CA ILE A 106 -8.88 -2.05 -4.53
C ILE A 106 -8.17 -1.47 -5.77
N ALA A 107 -6.86 -1.70 -5.85
CA ALA A 107 -5.98 -1.07 -6.84
C ALA A 107 -5.50 -2.05 -7.94
N SER A 108 -5.63 -3.37 -7.76
CA SER A 108 -5.16 -4.35 -8.72
C SER A 108 -6.26 -5.32 -9.16
N GLU A 109 -6.10 -5.87 -10.36
CA GLU A 109 -7.00 -6.91 -10.87
C GLU A 109 -6.94 -8.20 -10.02
N ALA A 110 -5.76 -8.56 -9.55
CA ALA A 110 -5.56 -9.71 -8.66
C ALA A 110 -6.35 -9.55 -7.35
N GLU A 111 -6.32 -8.37 -6.76
CA GLU A 111 -7.07 -8.02 -5.56
C GLU A 111 -8.57 -8.06 -5.80
N ARG A 112 -9.02 -7.48 -6.92
CA ARG A 112 -10.44 -7.50 -7.32
C ARG A 112 -10.95 -8.92 -7.53
N ASN A 113 -10.19 -9.75 -8.23
CA ASN A 113 -10.56 -11.14 -8.48
C ASN A 113 -10.68 -11.93 -7.19
N LEU A 114 -9.77 -11.70 -6.24
CA LEU A 114 -9.81 -12.35 -4.92
C LEU A 114 -10.99 -11.86 -4.07
N TYR A 115 -11.36 -10.58 -4.20
CA TYR A 115 -12.48 -9.99 -3.47
C TYR A 115 -13.86 -10.37 -4.04
N ASN A 116 -13.95 -10.78 -5.31
CA ASN A 116 -15.23 -11.01 -5.98
C ASN A 116 -16.16 -12.00 -5.27
N ASP A 117 -15.62 -12.97 -4.54
CA ASP A 117 -16.42 -13.94 -3.78
C ASP A 117 -16.92 -13.42 -2.43
N PHE A 118 -16.30 -12.38 -1.90
CA PHE A 118 -16.64 -11.83 -0.57
C PHE A 118 -18.09 -11.32 -0.49
N PRO A 119 -18.62 -10.52 -1.44
CA PRO A 119 -19.99 -10.02 -1.37
C PRO A 119 -21.04 -11.14 -1.27
N LYS A 120 -20.81 -12.26 -1.97
CA LYS A 120 -21.69 -13.43 -1.89
C LYS A 120 -21.63 -14.08 -0.51
N LEU A 121 -20.42 -14.37 -0.02
CA LEU A 121 -20.24 -14.95 1.31
C LEU A 121 -20.80 -14.08 2.42
N TRP A 122 -20.71 -12.78 2.27
CA TRP A 122 -21.30 -11.82 3.22
C TRP A 122 -22.83 -11.84 3.15
N SER A 123 -23.43 -11.90 1.95
CA SER A 123 -24.86 -12.06 1.79
C SER A 123 -25.38 -13.38 2.42
N ASP A 124 -24.65 -14.48 2.21
CA ASP A 124 -24.95 -15.77 2.81
C ASP A 124 -24.86 -15.69 4.35
N TYR A 125 -23.86 -14.99 4.88
CA TYR A 125 -23.75 -14.72 6.32
C TYR A 125 -24.98 -13.97 6.87
N LEU A 126 -25.47 -12.94 6.18
CA LEU A 126 -26.65 -12.18 6.62
C LEU A 126 -27.93 -13.04 6.62
N GLN A 127 -28.06 -13.96 5.67
CA GLN A 127 -29.17 -14.93 5.66
C GLN A 127 -29.06 -15.91 6.85
N LEU A 128 -27.85 -16.42 7.11
CA LEU A 128 -27.58 -17.26 8.29
C LEU A 128 -27.88 -16.52 9.60
N LYS A 129 -27.46 -15.24 9.71
CA LYS A 129 -27.79 -14.39 10.86
C LYS A 129 -29.30 -14.36 11.10
N ASN A 130 -30.10 -14.09 10.05
CA ASN A 130 -31.55 -13.99 10.18
C ASN A 130 -32.16 -15.33 10.62
N ARG A 131 -31.68 -16.45 10.03
CA ARG A 131 -32.13 -17.80 10.40
C ARG A 131 -31.78 -18.14 11.86
N MET A 132 -30.58 -17.83 12.30
CA MET A 132 -30.15 -18.04 13.68
C MET A 132 -31.01 -17.25 14.69
N VAL A 133 -31.34 -16.01 14.36
CA VAL A 133 -32.23 -15.17 15.19
C VAL A 133 -33.63 -15.78 15.29
N GLN A 134 -34.20 -16.25 14.16
CA GLN A 134 -35.51 -16.91 14.12
C GLN A 134 -35.52 -18.19 14.96
N LEU A 135 -34.54 -19.07 14.77
CA LEU A 135 -34.41 -20.32 15.55
C LEU A 135 -34.24 -20.07 17.05
N SER A 136 -33.42 -19.06 17.40
CA SER A 136 -33.25 -18.64 18.81
C SER A 136 -34.57 -18.14 19.39
N SER A 137 -35.31 -17.28 18.71
CA SER A 137 -36.60 -16.75 19.15
C SER A 137 -37.68 -17.84 19.26
N ALA A 138 -37.67 -18.81 18.36
CA ALA A 138 -38.57 -19.96 18.37
C ALA A 138 -38.19 -21.05 19.38
N ASN A 139 -37.10 -20.89 20.13
CA ASN A 139 -36.55 -21.87 21.05
C ASN A 139 -36.12 -23.22 20.39
N GLN A 140 -35.83 -23.18 19.08
CA GLN A 140 -35.37 -24.34 18.29
C GLN A 140 -33.84 -24.50 18.42
N LEU A 141 -33.39 -24.86 19.64
CA LEU A 141 -31.96 -24.80 19.99
C LEU A 141 -31.11 -25.89 19.30
N ASP A 142 -31.68 -27.05 19.01
CA ASP A 142 -30.92 -28.12 18.36
C ASP A 142 -30.65 -27.78 16.88
N GLU A 143 -31.64 -27.24 16.19
CA GLU A 143 -31.43 -26.71 14.83
C GLU A 143 -30.43 -25.53 14.83
N LEU A 144 -30.53 -24.64 15.82
CA LEU A 144 -29.60 -23.52 15.96
C LEU A 144 -28.16 -24.01 16.15
N LYS A 145 -27.93 -25.08 16.93
CA LYS A 145 -26.59 -25.69 17.09
C LYS A 145 -26.05 -26.22 15.76
N VAL A 146 -26.88 -26.86 14.95
CA VAL A 146 -26.48 -27.35 13.61
C VAL A 146 -26.05 -26.18 12.73
N VAL A 147 -26.87 -25.13 12.64
CA VAL A 147 -26.56 -23.91 11.84
C VAL A 147 -25.24 -23.27 12.31
N LEU A 148 -25.01 -23.15 13.62
CA LEU A 148 -23.80 -22.56 14.18
C LEU A 148 -22.53 -23.39 13.89
N ASN A 149 -22.62 -24.71 14.04
CA ASN A 149 -21.45 -25.58 13.99
C ASN A 149 -21.09 -26.05 12.57
N GLU A 150 -22.05 -26.00 11.64
CA GLU A 150 -21.82 -26.46 10.27
C GLU A 150 -21.86 -25.30 9.29
N GLU A 151 -22.99 -24.61 9.13
CA GLU A 151 -23.19 -23.61 8.11
C GLU A 151 -22.43 -22.30 8.41
N LEU A 152 -22.57 -21.76 9.63
CA LEU A 152 -21.88 -20.54 10.04
C LEU A 152 -20.36 -20.73 10.09
N LEU A 153 -19.90 -21.89 10.62
CA LEU A 153 -18.49 -22.19 10.68
C LEU A 153 -17.87 -22.18 9.27
N LYS A 154 -18.47 -22.93 8.35
CA LYS A 154 -18.03 -23.01 6.95
C LYS A 154 -18.01 -21.65 6.27
N ASN A 155 -19.06 -20.86 6.42
CA ASN A 155 -19.15 -19.52 5.85
C ASN A 155 -18.10 -18.57 6.45
N SER A 156 -17.97 -18.56 7.77
CA SER A 156 -16.98 -17.72 8.47
C SER A 156 -15.54 -18.07 8.09
N ASP A 157 -15.22 -19.36 7.95
CA ASP A 157 -13.89 -19.82 7.55
C ASP A 157 -13.58 -19.41 6.09
N ALA A 158 -14.57 -19.45 5.20
CA ALA A 158 -14.45 -18.97 3.83
C ALA A 158 -14.19 -17.46 3.79
N ILE A 159 -14.95 -16.67 4.56
CA ILE A 159 -14.73 -15.22 4.72
C ILE A 159 -13.30 -14.94 5.21
N ASN A 160 -12.88 -15.59 6.31
CA ASN A 160 -11.56 -15.39 6.88
C ASN A 160 -10.44 -15.80 5.93
N SER A 161 -10.64 -16.86 5.13
CA SER A 161 -9.68 -17.27 4.10
C SER A 161 -9.48 -16.20 3.03
N ILE A 162 -10.56 -15.59 2.53
CA ILE A 162 -10.47 -14.51 1.53
C ILE A 162 -9.79 -13.29 2.14
N LEU A 163 -10.22 -12.85 3.33
CA LEU A 163 -9.63 -11.70 4.01
C LEU A 163 -8.13 -11.90 4.28
N GLY A 164 -7.73 -13.08 4.75
CA GLY A 164 -6.32 -13.41 4.97
C GLY A 164 -5.50 -13.38 3.68
N LYS A 165 -6.03 -13.90 2.56
CA LYS A 165 -5.37 -13.84 1.25
C LYS A 165 -5.23 -12.39 0.76
N LEU A 166 -6.25 -11.55 0.97
CA LEU A 166 -6.22 -10.14 0.60
C LEU A 166 -5.17 -9.36 1.41
N VAL A 167 -5.09 -9.61 2.73
CA VAL A 167 -4.05 -9.03 3.58
C VAL A 167 -2.66 -9.44 3.09
N THR A 168 -2.45 -10.74 2.82
CA THR A 168 -1.17 -11.24 2.29
C THR A 168 -0.83 -10.61 0.94
N LEU A 169 -1.79 -10.52 0.02
CA LEU A 169 -1.58 -9.89 -1.29
C LEU A 169 -1.15 -8.42 -1.17
N ASN A 170 -1.80 -7.65 -0.30
CA ASN A 170 -1.45 -6.26 -0.04
C ASN A 170 -0.06 -6.13 0.61
N ALA A 171 0.26 -6.96 1.58
CA ALA A 171 1.56 -7.01 2.23
C ALA A 171 2.68 -7.36 1.25
N ASP A 172 2.51 -8.41 0.43
CA ASP A 172 3.48 -8.83 -0.58
C ASP A 172 3.70 -7.76 -1.65
N SER A 173 2.63 -7.10 -2.10
CA SER A 173 2.69 -6.00 -3.05
C SER A 173 3.48 -4.82 -2.48
N SER A 174 3.26 -4.49 -1.22
CA SER A 174 4.01 -3.46 -0.49
C SER A 174 5.50 -3.82 -0.38
N ILE A 175 5.83 -5.04 0.02
CA ILE A 175 7.22 -5.52 0.13
C ILE A 175 7.94 -5.41 -1.22
N LYS A 176 7.30 -5.87 -2.30
CA LYS A 176 7.86 -5.78 -3.66
C LYS A 176 8.08 -4.34 -4.11
N SER A 177 7.12 -3.45 -3.85
CA SER A 177 7.24 -2.02 -4.18
C SER A 177 8.37 -1.36 -3.41
N ASN A 178 8.49 -1.64 -2.09
CA ASN A 178 9.58 -1.12 -1.27
C ASN A 178 10.96 -1.66 -1.69
N GLN A 179 11.08 -2.94 -2.06
CA GLN A 179 12.31 -3.52 -2.58
C GLN A 179 12.72 -2.85 -3.89
N LYS A 180 11.76 -2.64 -4.80
CA LYS A 180 12.01 -1.95 -6.07
C LYS A 180 12.44 -0.49 -5.83
N ALA A 181 11.79 0.21 -4.92
CA ALA A 181 12.18 1.57 -4.53
C ALA A 181 13.59 1.63 -3.93
N ALA A 182 13.95 0.69 -3.06
CA ALA A 182 15.28 0.60 -2.47
C ALA A 182 16.37 0.31 -3.53
N GLN A 183 16.10 -0.58 -4.49
CA GLN A 183 17.00 -0.85 -5.61
C GLN A 183 17.18 0.38 -6.50
N SER A 184 16.09 1.07 -6.85
CA SER A 184 16.13 2.31 -7.62
C SER A 184 16.90 3.40 -6.88
N TYR A 185 16.71 3.55 -5.58
CA TYR A 185 17.47 4.48 -4.74
C TYR A 185 18.95 4.18 -4.76
N SER A 186 19.36 2.93 -4.54
CA SER A 186 20.78 2.52 -4.55
C SER A 186 21.45 2.77 -5.91
N ALA A 187 20.78 2.43 -7.01
CA ALA A 187 21.25 2.70 -8.35
C ALA A 187 21.41 4.19 -8.62
N SER A 188 20.42 4.98 -8.18
CA SER A 188 20.43 6.44 -8.33
C SER A 188 21.53 7.10 -7.53
N LEU A 189 21.74 6.66 -6.28
CA LEU A 189 22.82 7.14 -5.43
C LEU A 189 24.18 6.89 -6.07
N THR A 190 24.41 5.67 -6.55
CA THR A 190 25.65 5.30 -7.27
C THR A 190 25.86 6.17 -8.51
N THR A 191 24.82 6.37 -9.31
CA THR A 191 24.87 7.23 -10.49
C THR A 191 25.18 8.68 -10.13
N ALA A 192 24.52 9.22 -9.11
CA ALA A 192 24.75 10.59 -8.63
C ALA A 192 26.18 10.80 -8.13
N ILE A 193 26.69 9.87 -7.31
CA ILE A 193 28.09 9.92 -6.82
C ILE A 193 29.08 9.86 -7.98
N THR A 194 28.86 8.94 -8.94
CA THR A 194 29.73 8.81 -10.11
C THR A 194 29.75 10.08 -10.95
N LEU A 195 28.58 10.67 -11.20
CA LEU A 195 28.49 11.95 -11.92
C LEU A 195 29.17 13.10 -11.15
N LEU A 196 29.00 13.17 -9.84
CA LEU A 196 29.68 14.17 -9.01
C LEU A 196 31.21 14.05 -9.10
N VAL A 197 31.73 12.85 -9.03
CA VAL A 197 33.18 12.60 -9.18
C VAL A 197 33.66 13.04 -10.56
N ILE A 198 32.91 12.69 -11.63
CA ILE A 198 33.25 13.11 -12.99
C ILE A 198 33.24 14.63 -13.12
N VAL A 199 32.22 15.32 -12.61
CA VAL A 199 32.12 16.77 -12.64
C VAL A 199 33.30 17.42 -11.87
N ALA A 200 33.63 16.89 -10.69
CA ALA A 200 34.76 17.37 -9.91
C ALA A 200 36.09 17.22 -10.67
N LEU A 201 36.35 16.07 -11.27
CA LEU A 201 37.54 15.83 -12.07
C LEU A 201 37.62 16.75 -13.30
N LEU A 202 36.52 16.91 -14.01
CA LEU A 202 36.45 17.84 -15.15
C LEU A 202 36.70 19.27 -14.73
N THR A 203 36.19 19.69 -13.58
CA THR A 203 36.41 21.02 -13.04
C THR A 203 37.91 21.26 -12.74
N VAL A 204 38.57 20.29 -12.12
CA VAL A 204 40.01 20.36 -11.82
C VAL A 204 40.85 20.43 -13.11
N ILE A 205 40.51 19.55 -14.09
CA ILE A 205 41.22 19.54 -15.40
C ILE A 205 41.03 20.86 -16.13
N LEU A 206 39.81 21.39 -16.19
CA LEU A 206 39.53 22.68 -16.82
C LEU A 206 40.24 23.82 -16.14
N ALA A 207 40.23 23.87 -14.80
CA ALA A 207 40.98 24.86 -14.03
C ALA A 207 42.47 24.80 -14.32
N TRP A 208 43.06 23.60 -14.37
CA TRP A 208 44.47 23.42 -14.70
C TRP A 208 44.79 23.87 -16.14
N LEU A 209 43.96 23.50 -17.14
CA LEU A 209 44.14 23.89 -18.54
C LEU A 209 44.02 25.40 -18.72
N LEU A 210 43.08 26.06 -18.07
CA LEU A 210 42.89 27.51 -18.11
C LEU A 210 44.09 28.22 -17.47
N THR A 211 44.54 27.78 -16.27
CA THR A 211 45.67 28.36 -15.60
C THR A 211 46.94 28.25 -16.45
N ARG A 212 47.20 27.06 -17.03
CA ARG A 212 48.36 26.85 -17.93
C ARG A 212 48.29 27.70 -19.19
N SER A 213 47.07 27.89 -19.74
CA SER A 213 46.85 28.70 -20.95
C SER A 213 47.02 30.23 -20.72
N ILE A 214 46.91 30.69 -19.44
CA ILE A 214 47.01 32.10 -19.08
C ILE A 214 48.40 32.44 -18.58
N VAL A 215 49.01 31.54 -17.78
CA VAL A 215 50.27 31.80 -17.07
C VAL A 215 51.51 31.47 -17.93
N GLN A 216 51.37 30.62 -18.95
CA GLN A 216 52.45 30.32 -19.92
C GLN A 216 52.05 30.85 -21.30
N PRO A 217 52.17 32.14 -21.59
CA PRO A 217 52.18 32.61 -22.97
C PRO A 217 53.47 32.15 -23.62
N VAL A 218 53.38 31.46 -24.77
CA VAL A 218 54.51 31.20 -25.64
C VAL A 218 54.89 32.46 -26.36
#